data_ba6f1c6bd221fd5936f06f38b55569bb
#
_entry.id   ba6f1c6bd221fd5936f06f38b55569bb
#
_cell.length_a   1.000
_cell.length_b   1.000
_cell.length_c   1.000
_cell.angle_alpha   90.00
_cell.angle_beta   90.00
_cell.angle_gamma   90.00
#
_symmetry.space_group_name_H-M   'P 1'
#
loop_
_entity.id
_entity.type
_entity.pdbx_description
1 polymer ?
#
loop_
_entity_poly.entity_id
_entity_poly.type
_entity_poly.pdbx_seq_one_letter_code
_entity_poly.pdbx_strand_id
1 'polypeptide(L)'
;MSVAILGGMDRLKSYYVKQTRDLGFSNVRVFSRKFPDMVKRLKSYGGIVICTKNVAHTMVEGTVRMAQTNGIPIARTHSNSVSAMKECMKKMSN
;
A
#
# COMPACT_ATOMS: atom_id res chain seq x y z
N MET A 1 -8.50 9.88 -4.42
CA MET A 1 -8.46 8.61 -3.69
C MET A 1 -7.22 8.55 -2.82
N SER A 2 -7.36 8.12 -1.59
CA SER A 2 -6.23 7.95 -0.68
C SER A 2 -5.66 6.53 -0.81
N VAL A 3 -4.34 6.41 -0.68
CA VAL A 3 -3.64 5.13 -0.83
C VAL A 3 -2.72 4.89 0.36
N ALA A 4 -2.77 3.68 0.90
CA ALA A 4 -1.82 3.20 1.88
C ALA A 4 -0.83 2.26 1.20
N ILE A 5 0.45 2.47 1.42
CA ILE A 5 1.50 1.58 0.95
C ILE A 5 2.07 0.85 2.16
N LEU A 6 1.92 -0.47 2.17
CA LEU A 6 2.35 -1.31 3.28
C LEU A 6 3.67 -1.99 2.90
N GLY A 7 4.71 -1.74 3.68
CA GLY A 7 6.06 -2.25 3.41
C GLY A 7 6.88 -1.28 2.59
N GLY A 8 7.82 -1.80 1.82
CA GLY A 8 8.74 -0.99 1.06
C GLY A 8 9.99 -0.62 1.87
N MET A 9 10.84 0.20 1.30
CA MET A 9 12.09 0.62 1.93
C MET A 9 11.98 2.06 2.43
N ASP A 10 12.40 2.31 3.68
CA ASP A 10 12.35 3.64 4.29
C ASP A 10 13.04 4.70 3.43
N ARG A 11 14.20 4.37 2.87
CA ARG A 11 14.97 5.32 2.06
C ARG A 11 14.28 5.69 0.74
N LEU A 12 13.29 4.90 0.31
CA LEU A 12 12.55 5.16 -0.93
C LEU A 12 11.18 5.77 -0.69
N LYS A 13 10.84 6.03 0.55
CA LYS A 13 9.52 6.52 0.96
C LYS A 13 9.08 7.76 0.20
N SER A 14 9.95 8.75 0.08
CA SER A 14 9.63 9.98 -0.63
C SER A 14 9.37 9.76 -2.12
N TYR A 15 10.08 8.79 -2.72
CA TYR A 15 9.88 8.45 -4.13
C TYR A 15 8.53 7.74 -4.34
N TYR A 16 8.13 6.86 -3.42
CA TYR A 16 6.81 6.21 -3.49
C TYR A 16 5.71 7.26 -3.43
N VAL A 17 5.83 8.21 -2.50
CA VAL A 17 4.83 9.28 -2.33
C VAL A 17 4.75 10.13 -3.59
N LYS A 18 5.88 10.53 -4.14
CA LYS A 18 5.93 11.35 -5.35
C LYS A 18 5.26 10.64 -6.53
N GLN A 19 5.60 9.38 -6.78
CA GLN A 19 5.03 8.62 -7.89
C GLN A 19 3.52 8.44 -7.73
N THR A 20 3.06 8.23 -6.52
CA THR A 20 1.64 8.06 -6.24
C THR A 20 0.87 9.36 -6.50
N ARG A 21 1.42 10.48 -6.07
CA ARG A 21 0.82 11.79 -6.33
C ARG A 21 0.80 12.13 -7.82
N ASP A 22 1.87 11.80 -8.53
CA ASP A 22 1.97 12.03 -9.98
C ASP A 22 0.89 11.26 -10.74
N LEU A 23 0.41 10.15 -10.19
CA LEU A 23 -0.68 9.36 -10.77
C LEU A 23 -2.08 9.88 -10.39
N GLY A 24 -2.15 10.97 -9.62
CA GLY A 24 -3.41 11.61 -9.29
C GLY A 24 -4.04 11.22 -7.96
N PHE A 25 -3.36 10.44 -7.14
CA PHE A 25 -3.87 10.10 -5.81
C PHE A 25 -3.69 11.29 -4.86
N SER A 26 -4.74 11.61 -4.11
CA SER A 26 -4.80 12.82 -3.30
C SER A 26 -4.05 12.71 -1.98
N ASN A 27 -3.99 11.52 -1.39
CA ASN A 27 -3.39 11.32 -0.09
C ASN A 27 -2.67 9.97 -0.07
N VAL A 28 -1.40 9.99 0.32
CA VAL A 28 -0.55 8.79 0.31
C VAL A 28 0.14 8.66 1.65
N ARG A 29 0.10 7.48 2.21
CA ARG A 29 0.85 7.19 3.43
C ARG A 29 1.58 5.86 3.30
N VAL A 30 2.86 5.87 3.70
CA VAL A 30 3.70 4.68 3.65
C VAL A 30 3.86 4.14 5.08
N PHE A 31 3.52 2.88 5.25
CA PHE A 31 3.66 2.18 6.52
C PHE A 31 4.78 1.15 6.39
N SER A 32 5.99 1.57 6.68
CA SER A 32 7.18 0.72 6.56
C SER A 32 7.40 -0.15 7.79
N ARG A 33 6.67 0.10 8.87
CA ARG A 33 6.79 -0.64 10.12
C ARG A 33 5.41 -1.00 10.65
N LYS A 34 5.33 -2.14 11.35
CA LYS A 34 4.10 -2.56 12.02
C LYS A 34 3.82 -1.63 13.21
N PHE A 35 2.57 -1.26 13.39
CA PHE A 35 2.11 -0.50 14.54
C PHE A 35 0.77 -1.06 15.05
N PRO A 36 0.38 -0.76 16.31
CA PRO A 36 -0.89 -1.26 16.85
C PRO A 36 -2.09 -0.84 16.01
N ASP A 37 -3.07 -1.72 15.87
CA ASP A 37 -4.30 -1.50 15.13
C ASP A 37 -4.11 -1.15 13.65
N MET A 38 -2.99 -1.60 13.06
CA MET A 38 -2.64 -1.30 11.68
C MET A 38 -3.76 -1.67 10.69
N VAL A 39 -4.29 -2.89 10.79
CA VAL A 39 -5.34 -3.35 9.88
C VAL A 39 -6.59 -2.47 10.00
N LYS A 40 -6.95 -2.10 11.21
CA LYS A 40 -8.11 -1.23 11.45
C LYS A 40 -7.90 0.16 10.84
N ARG A 41 -6.69 0.72 10.95
CA ARG A 41 -6.37 2.02 10.36
C ARG A 41 -6.42 2.01 8.86
N LEU A 42 -6.05 0.89 8.24
CA LEU A 42 -6.04 0.75 6.79
C LEU A 42 -7.43 0.82 6.18
N LYS A 43 -8.48 0.62 6.94
CA LYS A 43 -9.86 0.72 6.46
C LYS A 43 -10.23 2.12 5.94
N SER A 44 -9.53 3.15 6.41
CA SER A 44 -9.84 4.53 6.02
C SER A 44 -9.29 4.91 4.64
N TYR A 45 -8.49 4.04 4.03
CA TYR A 45 -7.88 4.32 2.73
C TYR A 45 -8.72 3.76 1.59
N GLY A 46 -8.71 4.45 0.45
CA GLY A 46 -9.44 4.03 -0.74
C GLY A 46 -8.74 2.96 -1.55
N GLY A 47 -7.45 2.71 -1.29
CA GLY A 47 -6.69 1.65 -1.94
C GLY A 47 -5.47 1.28 -1.12
N ILE A 48 -5.01 0.04 -1.26
CA ILE A 48 -3.87 -0.48 -0.51
C ILE A 48 -2.90 -1.17 -1.45
N VAL A 49 -1.62 -0.83 -1.34
CA VAL A 49 -0.53 -1.54 -2.03
C VAL A 49 0.30 -2.25 -0.97
N ILE A 50 0.55 -3.52 -1.15
CA ILE A 50 1.37 -4.31 -0.23
C ILE A 50 2.64 -4.76 -0.93
N CYS A 51 3.81 -4.40 -0.35
CA CYS A 51 5.08 -4.99 -0.73
C CYS A 51 5.31 -6.21 0.16
N THR A 52 5.03 -7.40 -0.37
CA THR A 52 5.06 -8.64 0.42
C THR A 52 6.45 -9.04 0.89
N LYS A 53 7.49 -8.48 0.28
CA LYS A 53 8.88 -8.77 0.66
C LYS A 53 9.21 -8.31 2.08
N ASN A 54 8.61 -7.19 2.52
CA ASN A 54 8.94 -6.54 3.79
C ASN A 54 7.84 -6.66 4.83
N VAL A 55 6.78 -7.40 4.56
CA VAL A 55 5.62 -7.49 5.45
C VAL A 55 5.43 -8.92 5.91
N ALA A 56 5.20 -9.11 7.20
CA ALA A 56 4.95 -10.44 7.76
C ALA A 56 3.73 -11.09 7.07
N HIS A 57 3.82 -12.37 6.82
CA HIS A 57 2.77 -13.12 6.11
C HIS A 57 1.39 -12.97 6.77
N THR A 58 1.34 -13.03 8.10
CA THR A 58 0.09 -12.86 8.84
C THR A 58 -0.53 -11.47 8.64
N MET A 59 0.32 -10.46 8.53
CA MET A 59 -0.13 -9.09 8.27
C MET A 59 -0.67 -8.96 6.84
N VAL A 60 -0.02 -9.58 5.87
CA VAL A 60 -0.50 -9.60 4.49
C VAL A 60 -1.89 -10.25 4.43
N GLU A 61 -2.04 -11.42 5.04
CA GLU A 61 -3.32 -12.13 5.06
C GLU A 61 -4.43 -11.31 5.72
N GLY A 62 -4.14 -10.73 6.88
CA GLY A 62 -5.11 -9.90 7.60
C GLY A 62 -5.55 -8.68 6.81
N THR A 63 -4.60 -8.04 6.14
CA THR A 63 -4.88 -6.86 5.31
C THR A 63 -5.72 -7.23 4.08
N VAL A 64 -5.37 -8.33 3.41
CA VAL A 64 -6.13 -8.80 2.24
C VAL A 64 -7.56 -9.13 2.63
N ARG A 65 -7.74 -9.84 3.73
CA ARG A 65 -9.08 -10.22 4.21
C ARG A 65 -9.91 -8.98 4.55
N MET A 66 -9.32 -8.02 5.25
CA MET A 66 -9.97 -6.76 5.60
C MET A 66 -10.38 -5.99 4.33
N ALA A 67 -9.48 -5.89 3.35
CA ALA A 67 -9.75 -5.18 2.11
C ALA A 67 -10.89 -5.83 1.33
N GLN A 68 -10.92 -7.15 1.24
CA GLN A 68 -11.99 -7.87 0.56
C GLN A 68 -13.33 -7.67 1.26
N THR A 69 -13.35 -7.72 2.58
CA THR A 69 -14.57 -7.52 3.36
C THR A 69 -15.14 -6.11 3.19
N ASN A 70 -14.29 -5.12 3.04
CA ASN A 70 -14.68 -3.70 2.95
C ASN A 70 -14.71 -3.16 1.52
N GLY A 71 -14.48 -4.00 0.51
CA GLY A 71 -14.50 -3.59 -0.88
C GLY A 71 -13.38 -2.62 -1.25
N ILE A 72 -12.23 -2.69 -0.57
CA ILE A 72 -11.10 -1.81 -0.83
C ILE A 72 -10.19 -2.44 -1.90
N PRO A 73 -9.91 -1.74 -3.00
CA PRO A 73 -8.95 -2.24 -3.99
C PRO A 73 -7.58 -2.50 -3.37
N ILE A 74 -7.00 -3.64 -3.68
CA ILE A 74 -5.71 -4.03 -3.14
C ILE A 74 -4.81 -4.57 -4.25
N ALA A 75 -3.56 -4.18 -4.25
CA ALA A 75 -2.55 -4.70 -5.15
C ALA A 75 -1.34 -5.17 -4.35
N ARG A 76 -0.71 -6.24 -4.80
CA ARG A 76 0.46 -6.81 -4.15
C ARG A 76 1.63 -6.84 -5.10
N THR A 77 2.82 -6.55 -4.58
CA THR A 77 4.06 -6.74 -5.32
C THR A 77 5.10 -7.36 -4.39
N HIS A 78 5.95 -8.22 -4.93
CA HIS A 78 7.05 -8.80 -4.17
C HIS A 78 8.28 -7.89 -4.19
N SER A 79 8.39 -7.02 -5.19
CA SER A 79 9.49 -6.06 -5.31
C SER A 79 9.18 -4.77 -4.55
N ASN A 80 10.17 -4.23 -3.85
CA ASN A 80 10.04 -2.92 -3.18
C ASN A 80 10.63 -1.78 -4.01
N SER A 81 10.88 -1.99 -5.30
CA SER A 81 11.33 -0.92 -6.19
C SER A 81 10.23 0.12 -6.43
N VAL A 82 10.64 1.34 -6.73
CA VAL A 82 9.68 2.42 -7.03
C VAL A 82 8.86 2.09 -8.28
N SER A 83 9.47 1.48 -9.30
CA SER A 83 8.79 1.06 -10.53
C SER A 83 7.68 0.05 -10.25
N ALA A 84 7.94 -0.95 -9.40
CA ALA A 84 6.95 -1.95 -9.06
C ALA A 84 5.77 -1.35 -8.31
N MET A 85 6.02 -0.44 -7.39
CA MET A 85 4.97 0.28 -6.67
C MET A 85 4.12 1.11 -7.63
N LYS A 86 4.76 1.80 -8.56
CA LYS A 86 4.08 2.59 -9.58
C LYS A 86 3.13 1.74 -10.43
N GLU A 87 3.59 0.57 -10.87
CA GLU A 87 2.76 -0.35 -11.65
C GLU A 87 1.56 -0.84 -10.87
N CYS A 88 1.73 -1.14 -9.58
CA CYS A 88 0.62 -1.52 -8.72
C CYS A 88 -0.43 -0.41 -8.63
N MET A 89 0.02 0.82 -8.46
CA MET A 89 -0.88 1.96 -8.33
C MET A 89 -1.61 2.26 -9.62
N LYS A 90 -0.98 2.07 -10.76
CA LYS A 90 -1.63 2.21 -12.07
C LYS A 90 -2.79 1.24 -12.22
N LYS A 91 -2.63 0.00 -11.77
CA LYS A 91 -3.68 -1.00 -11.83
C LYS A 91 -4.88 -0.61 -10.98
N MET A 92 -4.65 0.04 -9.85
CA MET A 92 -5.73 0.48 -8.96
C MET A 92 -6.45 1.70 -9.49
N SER A 93 -5.80 2.54 -10.27
CA SER A 93 -6.39 3.78 -10.77
C SER A 93 -7.31 3.56 -11.98
N ASN A 94 -7.35 2.37 -12.53
CA ASN A 94 -8.19 2.04 -13.67
C ASN A 94 -9.56 1.52 -13.26
#